data_2fe74bce23bc31e15834fc74965e4665
#
_entry.id   2fe74bce23bc31e15834fc74965e4665
#
_cell.length_a   1.000
_cell.length_b   1.000
_cell.length_c   1.000
_cell.angle_alpha   90.00
_cell.angle_beta   90.00
_cell.angle_gamma   90.00
#
_symmetry.space_group_name_H-M   'P 1'
#
loop_
_entity.id
_entity.type
_entity.pdbx_description
1 polymer ?
#
loop_
_entity_poly.entity_id
_entity_poly.type
_entity_poly.pdbx_seq_one_letter_code
_entity_poly.pdbx_strand_id
1 'polypeptide(L)'
;YQPASVTQKERALSLMELLEITNLTDLDFTRLSYGQQRLILIARAMIKSPTLLILDEPCQGLDRTNRKRVLELVDLVGKNTTTQILYVTHSADDHLNCLQRELCFEATPEGIFRPIVT
;
A
#
# COMPACT_ATOMS: atom_id res chain seq x y z
N TYR A 1 13.35 -6.15 -21.15
CA TYR A 1 12.59 -4.95 -20.79
C TYR A 1 11.55 -4.66 -21.88
N GLN A 2 10.27 -4.68 -21.52
CA GLN A 2 9.20 -4.26 -22.44
C GLN A 2 8.77 -2.84 -22.07
N PRO A 3 8.66 -1.93 -23.05
CA PRO A 3 8.16 -0.59 -22.78
C PRO A 3 6.69 -0.66 -22.32
N ALA A 4 6.30 0.26 -21.44
CA ALA A 4 4.93 0.34 -20.95
C ALA A 4 3.94 0.63 -22.10
N SER A 5 2.81 -0.09 -22.12
CA SER A 5 1.73 0.18 -23.07
C SER A 5 1.09 1.55 -22.81
N VAL A 6 0.37 2.08 -23.81
CA VAL A 6 -0.36 3.36 -23.66
C VAL A 6 -1.33 3.28 -22.47
N THR A 7 -2.09 2.19 -22.35
CA THR A 7 -3.03 1.97 -21.23
C THR A 7 -2.33 1.94 -19.86
N GLN A 8 -1.14 1.36 -19.80
CA GLN A 8 -0.34 1.34 -18.54
C GLN A 8 0.15 2.75 -18.17
N LYS A 9 0.56 3.55 -19.15
CA LYS A 9 0.96 4.94 -18.94
C LYS A 9 -0.20 5.81 -18.45
N GLU A 10 -1.37 5.67 -19.06
CA GLU A 10 -2.60 6.37 -18.64
C GLU A 10 -2.99 6.01 -17.21
N ARG A 11 -2.95 4.73 -16.85
CA ARG A 11 -3.21 4.28 -15.46
C ARG A 11 -2.18 4.83 -14.48
N ALA A 12 -0.91 4.86 -14.87
CA ALA A 12 0.15 5.41 -14.02
C ALA A 12 -0.11 6.90 -13.75
N LEU A 13 -0.43 7.69 -14.78
CA LEU A 13 -0.74 9.10 -14.62
C LEU A 13 -1.98 9.32 -13.74
N SER A 14 -3.06 8.57 -13.97
CA SER A 14 -4.29 8.66 -13.15
C SER A 14 -4.01 8.33 -11.67
N LEU A 15 -3.19 7.32 -11.39
CA LEU A 15 -2.78 7.00 -10.01
C LEU A 15 -1.91 8.10 -9.41
N MET A 16 -1.00 8.67 -10.18
CA MET A 16 -0.15 9.77 -9.71
C MET A 16 -0.95 11.05 -9.43
N GLU A 17 -1.96 11.35 -10.25
CA GLU A 17 -2.89 12.46 -10.01
C GLU A 17 -3.68 12.25 -8.73
N LEU A 18 -4.23 11.05 -8.55
CA LEU A 18 -4.99 10.67 -7.38
C LEU A 18 -4.17 10.78 -6.07
N LEU A 19 -2.88 10.47 -6.16
CA LEU A 19 -1.93 10.53 -5.04
C LEU A 19 -1.31 11.92 -4.85
N GLU A 20 -1.66 12.87 -5.72
CA GLU A 20 -1.04 14.21 -5.72
C GLU A 20 0.49 14.18 -5.84
N ILE A 21 1.01 13.22 -6.62
CA ILE A 21 2.46 13.02 -6.83
C ILE A 21 2.89 13.22 -8.28
N THR A 22 2.08 13.85 -9.11
CA THR A 22 2.41 14.14 -10.52
C THR A 22 3.68 14.96 -10.69
N ASN A 23 3.96 15.83 -9.71
CA ASN A 23 5.20 16.60 -9.66
C ASN A 23 6.47 15.76 -9.48
N LEU A 24 6.33 14.48 -9.17
CA LEU A 24 7.45 13.55 -8.98
C LEU A 24 7.79 12.77 -10.26
N THR A 25 7.05 12.96 -11.36
CA THR A 25 7.16 12.18 -12.60
C THR A 25 8.58 12.22 -13.20
N ASP A 26 9.23 13.37 -13.12
CA ASP A 26 10.54 13.61 -13.71
C ASP A 26 11.69 13.50 -12.69
N LEU A 27 11.39 13.11 -11.45
CA LEU A 27 12.40 12.94 -10.43
C LEU A 27 12.95 11.52 -10.41
N ASP A 28 14.25 11.42 -10.16
CA ASP A 28 14.90 10.14 -9.90
C ASP A 28 14.31 9.53 -8.61
N PHE A 29 13.92 8.25 -8.66
CA PHE A 29 13.36 7.53 -7.52
C PHE A 29 14.25 7.62 -6.27
N THR A 30 15.57 7.61 -6.43
CA THR A 30 16.52 7.72 -5.32
C THR A 30 16.52 9.07 -4.61
N ARG A 31 15.97 10.11 -5.25
CA ARG A 31 15.84 11.46 -4.69
C ARG A 31 14.53 11.69 -3.94
N LEU A 32 13.62 10.71 -4.00
CA LEU A 32 12.33 10.80 -3.33
C LEU A 32 12.48 10.52 -1.83
N SER A 33 11.61 11.16 -1.02
CA SER A 33 11.49 10.79 0.38
C SER A 33 11.03 9.32 0.52
N TYR A 34 11.33 8.72 1.64
CA TYR A 34 10.95 7.33 1.90
C TYR A 34 9.44 7.08 1.75
N GLY A 35 8.62 8.02 2.22
CA GLY A 35 7.16 7.96 2.04
C GLY A 35 6.73 8.07 0.58
N GLN A 36 7.33 8.96 -0.19
CA GLN A 36 7.07 9.09 -1.63
C GLN A 36 7.46 7.83 -2.39
N GLN A 37 8.60 7.21 -2.05
CA GLN A 37 9.01 5.94 -2.63
C GLN A 37 7.98 4.84 -2.36
N ARG A 38 7.43 4.74 -1.13
CA ARG A 38 6.37 3.78 -0.78
C ARG A 38 5.12 3.97 -1.62
N LEU A 39 4.64 5.20 -1.75
CA LEU A 39 3.45 5.51 -2.57
C LEU A 39 3.66 5.10 -4.02
N ILE A 40 4.81 5.42 -4.60
CA ILE A 40 5.14 5.05 -5.99
C ILE A 40 5.22 3.54 -6.18
N LEU A 41 5.80 2.80 -5.23
CA LEU A 41 5.89 1.34 -5.31
C LEU A 41 4.50 0.68 -5.28
N ILE A 42 3.59 1.17 -4.43
CA ILE A 42 2.20 0.68 -4.38
C ILE A 42 1.49 1.02 -5.69
N ALA A 43 1.60 2.27 -6.17
CA ALA A 43 1.01 2.68 -7.43
C ALA A 43 1.54 1.84 -8.61
N ARG A 44 2.84 1.59 -8.66
CA ARG A 44 3.47 0.73 -9.67
C ARG A 44 2.89 -0.69 -9.66
N ALA A 45 2.68 -1.28 -8.49
CA ALA A 45 2.08 -2.60 -8.37
C ALA A 45 0.64 -2.60 -8.93
N MET A 46 -0.12 -1.52 -8.72
CA MET A 46 -1.51 -1.40 -9.16
C MET A 46 -1.68 -1.17 -10.67
N ILE A 47 -0.66 -0.69 -11.39
CA ILE A 47 -0.73 -0.48 -12.85
C ILE A 47 -1.14 -1.76 -13.60
N LYS A 48 -0.72 -2.92 -13.08
CA LYS A 48 -1.02 -4.24 -13.68
C LYS A 48 -2.38 -4.80 -13.26
N SER A 49 -3.14 -4.10 -12.42
CA SER A 49 -4.42 -4.57 -11.84
C SER A 49 -4.29 -5.99 -11.25
N PRO A 50 -3.42 -6.19 -10.26
CA PRO A 50 -3.16 -7.52 -9.70
C PRO A 50 -4.42 -8.07 -9.02
N THR A 51 -4.57 -9.39 -9.00
CA THR A 51 -5.64 -10.06 -8.22
C THR A 51 -5.37 -10.02 -6.72
N LEU A 52 -4.10 -10.01 -6.33
CA LEU A 52 -3.66 -9.95 -4.93
C LEU A 52 -2.51 -8.95 -4.79
N LEU A 53 -2.65 -8.04 -3.83
CA LEU A 53 -1.62 -7.10 -3.40
C LEU A 53 -1.21 -7.46 -1.96
N ILE A 54 0.05 -7.80 -1.77
CA ILE A 54 0.61 -8.09 -0.45
C ILE A 54 1.44 -6.88 0.00
N LEU A 55 1.09 -6.33 1.15
CA LEU A 55 1.77 -5.21 1.78
C LEU A 55 2.30 -5.65 3.15
N ASP A 56 3.62 -5.79 3.24
CA ASP A 56 4.30 -6.20 4.46
C ASP A 56 4.94 -4.97 5.12
N GLU A 57 4.41 -4.56 6.27
CA GLU A 57 4.83 -3.39 7.04
C GLU A 57 4.99 -2.11 6.17
N PRO A 58 4.00 -1.74 5.33
CA PRO A 58 4.19 -0.68 4.35
C PRO A 58 4.36 0.71 4.97
N CYS A 59 3.92 0.90 6.21
CA CYS A 59 4.04 2.16 6.94
C CYS A 59 5.25 2.23 7.88
N GLN A 60 6.07 1.18 7.94
CA GLN A 60 7.25 1.16 8.81
C GLN A 60 8.23 2.28 8.44
N GLY A 61 8.67 3.04 9.45
CA GLY A 61 9.62 4.13 9.29
C GLY A 61 9.06 5.41 8.67
N LEU A 62 7.75 5.47 8.42
CA LEU A 62 7.09 6.66 7.90
C LEU A 62 6.67 7.60 9.04
N ASP A 63 6.78 8.91 8.77
CA ASP A 63 6.15 9.93 9.61
C ASP A 63 4.61 9.86 9.52
N ARG A 64 3.94 10.59 10.39
CA ARG A 64 2.48 10.57 10.49
C ARG A 64 1.78 10.96 9.18
N THR A 65 2.31 11.95 8.46
CA THR A 65 1.73 12.44 7.21
C THR A 65 1.84 11.42 6.09
N ASN A 66 3.02 10.84 5.91
CA ASN A 66 3.24 9.82 4.89
C ASN A 66 2.53 8.49 5.23
N ARG A 67 2.46 8.11 6.50
CA ARG A 67 1.65 6.98 6.96
C ARG A 67 0.19 7.14 6.54
N LYS A 68 -0.40 8.30 6.86
CA LYS A 68 -1.79 8.60 6.49
C LYS A 68 -2.02 8.46 4.97
N ARG A 69 -1.12 9.01 4.15
CA ARG A 69 -1.21 8.91 2.68
C ARG A 69 -1.15 7.47 2.18
N VAL A 70 -0.27 6.64 2.75
CA VAL A 70 -0.19 5.22 2.39
C VAL A 70 -1.48 4.48 2.75
N LEU A 71 -2.03 4.70 3.95
CA LEU A 71 -3.28 4.08 4.39
C LEU A 71 -4.47 4.53 3.52
N GLU A 72 -4.57 5.82 3.19
CA GLU A 72 -5.59 6.34 2.29
C GLU A 72 -5.51 5.71 0.89
N LEU A 73 -4.29 5.53 0.36
CA LEU A 73 -4.09 4.83 -0.92
C LEU A 73 -4.55 3.38 -0.84
N VAL A 74 -4.19 2.65 0.21
CA VAL A 74 -4.59 1.24 0.40
C VAL A 74 -6.11 1.13 0.51
N ASP A 75 -6.76 2.00 1.29
CA ASP A 75 -8.23 2.07 1.39
C ASP A 75 -8.89 2.35 0.04
N LEU A 76 -8.32 3.25 -0.74
CA LEU A 76 -8.81 3.59 -2.06
C LEU A 76 -8.74 2.39 -3.01
N VAL A 77 -7.61 1.68 -3.02
CA VAL A 77 -7.44 0.44 -3.80
C VAL A 77 -8.46 -0.61 -3.37
N GLY A 78 -8.60 -0.84 -2.07
CA GLY A 78 -9.53 -1.85 -1.55
C GLY A 78 -10.99 -1.56 -1.84
N LYS A 79 -11.39 -0.28 -1.91
CA LYS A 79 -12.78 0.12 -2.18
C LYS A 79 -13.13 0.19 -3.66
N ASN A 80 -12.17 0.53 -4.51
CA ASN A 80 -12.44 0.88 -5.91
C ASN A 80 -11.92 -0.14 -6.92
N THR A 81 -11.29 -1.22 -6.48
CA THR A 81 -10.77 -2.27 -7.35
C THR A 81 -11.20 -3.65 -6.89
N THR A 82 -11.02 -4.65 -7.74
CA THR A 82 -11.23 -6.06 -7.40
C THR A 82 -9.99 -6.73 -6.80
N THR A 83 -8.92 -5.97 -6.60
CA THR A 83 -7.68 -6.47 -5.99
C THR A 83 -7.91 -6.86 -4.54
N GLN A 84 -7.60 -8.09 -4.19
CA GLN A 84 -7.57 -8.52 -2.79
C GLN A 84 -6.31 -7.97 -2.13
N ILE A 85 -6.44 -7.48 -0.90
CA ILE A 85 -5.33 -6.91 -0.13
C ILE A 85 -5.02 -7.81 1.06
N LEU A 86 -3.76 -8.22 1.16
CA LEU A 86 -3.18 -8.80 2.36
C LEU A 86 -2.25 -7.76 2.98
N TYR A 87 -2.67 -7.19 4.10
CA TYR A 87 -1.93 -6.16 4.82
C TYR A 87 -1.35 -6.74 6.11
N VAL A 88 -0.04 -6.68 6.26
CA VAL A 88 0.68 -7.16 7.45
C VAL A 88 1.26 -5.97 8.19
N THR A 89 0.94 -5.86 9.47
CA THR A 89 1.48 -4.82 10.37
C THR A 89 1.51 -5.30 11.81
N HIS A 90 2.42 -4.76 12.60
CA HIS A 90 2.43 -4.86 14.06
C HIS A 90 2.03 -3.53 14.72
N SER A 91 1.72 -2.50 13.92
CA SER A 91 1.35 -1.17 14.42
C SER A 91 -0.15 -1.07 14.64
N ALA A 92 -0.54 -0.72 15.88
CA ALA A 92 -1.93 -0.43 16.20
C ALA A 92 -2.46 0.86 15.54
N ASP A 93 -1.57 1.69 15.00
CA ASP A 93 -1.93 2.95 14.33
C ASP A 93 -2.31 2.77 12.85
N ASP A 94 -2.13 1.56 12.31
CA ASP A 94 -2.46 1.27 10.91
C ASP A 94 -3.93 0.88 10.79
N HIS A 95 -4.81 1.87 10.73
CA HIS A 95 -6.25 1.66 10.56
C HIS A 95 -6.65 1.74 9.08
N LEU A 96 -7.26 0.67 8.58
CA LEU A 96 -7.77 0.54 7.21
C LEU A 96 -9.27 0.22 7.24
N ASN A 97 -10.05 1.02 6.51
CA ASN A 97 -11.51 0.86 6.43
C ASN A 97 -11.94 -0.19 5.39
N CYS A 98 -11.04 -0.57 4.49
CA CYS A 98 -11.33 -1.55 3.44
C CYS A 98 -11.19 -3.00 3.91
N LEU A 99 -10.56 -3.25 5.07
CA LEU A 99 -10.33 -4.59 5.59
C LEU A 99 -11.64 -5.20 6.12
N GLN A 100 -11.89 -6.44 5.73
CA GLN A 100 -13.09 -7.20 6.12
C GLN A 100 -12.80 -8.21 7.22
N ARG A 101 -11.54 -8.64 7.34
CA ARG A 101 -11.10 -9.64 8.32
C ARG A 101 -9.74 -9.28 8.86
N GLU A 102 -9.53 -9.61 10.11
CA GLU A 102 -8.28 -9.44 10.80
C GLU A 102 -7.82 -10.77 11.40
N LEU A 103 -6.53 -11.08 11.25
CA LEU A 103 -5.87 -12.20 11.91
C LEU A 103 -4.83 -11.64 12.88
N CYS A 104 -5.10 -11.79 14.16
CA CYS A 104 -4.17 -11.42 15.23
C CYS A 104 -3.48 -12.66 15.80
N PHE A 105 -2.24 -12.50 16.24
CA PHE A 105 -1.52 -13.52 16.99
C PHE A 105 -1.36 -13.05 18.42
N GLU A 106 -1.97 -13.76 19.36
CA GLU A 106 -1.83 -13.49 20.80
C GLU A 106 -0.84 -14.46 21.42
N ALA A 107 0.08 -13.91 22.24
CA ALA A 107 0.98 -14.73 23.03
C ALA A 107 0.21 -15.38 24.20
N THR A 108 0.36 -16.69 24.36
CA THR A 108 -0.14 -17.41 25.55
C THR A 108 0.86 -17.33 26.69
N PRO A 109 0.47 -17.59 27.94
CA PRO A 109 1.38 -17.64 29.06
C PRO A 109 2.56 -18.62 28.89
N GLU A 110 2.36 -19.67 28.07
CA GLU A 110 3.39 -20.65 27.75
C GLU A 110 4.33 -20.21 26.61
N GLY A 111 4.19 -18.98 26.10
CA GLY A 111 5.01 -18.45 25.01
C GLY A 111 4.65 -18.95 23.62
N ILE A 112 3.49 -19.56 23.47
CA ILE A 112 2.94 -20.01 22.18
C ILE A 112 2.03 -18.92 21.63
N PHE A 113 2.11 -18.64 20.32
CA PHE A 113 1.20 -17.72 19.66
C PHE A 113 -0.03 -18.44 19.15
N ARG A 114 -1.23 -17.91 19.46
CA ARG A 114 -2.50 -18.41 18.94
C ARG A 114 -3.09 -17.41 17.94
N PRO A 115 -3.55 -17.88 16.76
CA PRO A 115 -4.24 -17.02 15.81
C PRO A 115 -5.69 -16.77 16.28
N ILE A 116 -6.11 -15.49 16.18
CA ILE A 116 -7.50 -15.06 16.41
C ILE A 116 -7.95 -14.38 15.13
N VAL A 117 -9.07 -14.84 14.56
CA VAL A 117 -9.69 -14.28 13.36
C VAL A 117 -10.95 -13.54 13.76
N THR A 118 -11.03 -12.27 13.39
CA THR A 118 -12.21 -11.42 13.60
C THR A 118 -12.79 -10.92 12.29
#